data_d47474978ffdd9faa4f56f1ee88a2d9c
#
_entry.id   d47474978ffdd9faa4f56f1ee88a2d9c
#
_cell.length_a   1.000
_cell.length_b   1.000
_cell.length_c   1.000
_cell.angle_alpha   90.00
_cell.angle_beta   90.00
_cell.angle_gamma   90.00
#
_symmetry.space_group_name_H-M   'P 1'
#
loop_
_entity.id
_entity.type
_entity.pdbx_description
1 polymer ?
#
loop_
_entity_poly.entity_id
_entity_poly.type
_entity_poly.pdbx_seq_one_letter_code
_entity_poly.pdbx_strand_id
1 'polypeptide(L)'
;MSIQDQVRRELAEFTDAESRVARALLGEYPMAGMETVARLARRAETSGPTILRFVARLGFDNYAAFQDAIRSEIQARLQSPLVRYDSIATKSAEADTTDRVAQALRRNIEIAAQDLRKDIGRITALLTDLDRTVLCLGGRFSGMIAAYLYQYLRELRPGVRLVRDGTAAWADYLLDVREGDILVVFDFRRYQRDVLEFARSAAAQKAVIVLVTDIWYSPIAAISDVVVACPVSIPSAFDSGVTGLAMVELMTAGAVEALGPRSKARIATLEALRKPFNLSP
;
A
#
# COMPACT_ATOMS: atom_id res chain seq x y z
N MET A 1 11.26 -3.42 8.39
CA MET A 1 10.10 -4.35 8.31
C MET A 1 9.30 -4.13 9.57
N SER A 2 7.98 -3.94 9.48
CA SER A 2 7.13 -3.81 10.66
C SER A 2 6.80 -5.19 11.24
N ILE A 3 6.45 -5.24 12.53
CA ILE A 3 5.97 -6.47 13.17
C ILE A 3 4.71 -6.95 12.45
N GLN A 4 3.82 -6.04 12.07
CA GLN A 4 2.61 -6.35 11.31
C GLN A 4 2.94 -7.03 9.96
N ASP A 5 3.93 -6.51 9.24
CA ASP A 5 4.40 -7.09 7.98
C ASP A 5 5.02 -8.48 8.18
N GLN A 6 5.87 -8.63 9.21
CA GLN A 6 6.46 -9.93 9.55
C GLN A 6 5.38 -10.98 9.84
N VAL A 7 4.41 -10.66 10.71
CA VAL A 7 3.32 -11.58 11.07
C VAL A 7 2.49 -11.96 9.83
N ARG A 8 2.22 -11.03 8.91
CA ARG A 8 1.50 -11.34 7.67
C ARG A 8 2.26 -12.27 6.75
N ARG A 9 3.57 -12.09 6.62
CA ARG A 9 4.42 -12.93 5.75
C ARG A 9 4.54 -14.36 6.26
N GLU A 10 4.63 -14.52 7.58
CA GLU A 10 4.78 -15.81 8.22
C GLU A 10 3.45 -16.53 8.51
N LEU A 11 2.30 -15.91 8.14
CA LEU A 11 0.97 -16.39 8.52
C LEU A 11 0.69 -17.84 8.08
N ALA A 12 1.21 -18.25 6.92
CA ALA A 12 1.04 -19.60 6.38
C ALA A 12 1.93 -20.65 7.09
N GLU A 13 2.94 -20.20 7.83
CA GLU A 13 3.91 -21.07 8.52
C GLU A 13 3.57 -21.26 10.01
N PHE A 14 2.60 -20.51 10.53
CA PHE A 14 2.19 -20.60 11.92
C PHE A 14 1.36 -21.86 12.19
N THR A 15 1.55 -22.43 13.37
CA THR A 15 0.65 -23.45 13.91
C THR A 15 -0.75 -22.85 14.14
N ASP A 16 -1.78 -23.70 14.31
CA ASP A 16 -3.15 -23.25 14.56
C ASP A 16 -3.26 -22.27 15.75
N ALA A 17 -2.51 -22.54 16.82
CA ALA A 17 -2.51 -21.69 18.00
C ALA A 17 -1.81 -20.34 17.71
N GLU A 18 -0.69 -20.34 17.02
CA GLU A 18 0.02 -19.14 16.61
C GLU A 18 -0.78 -18.34 15.58
N SER A 19 -1.49 -19.00 14.68
CA SER A 19 -2.39 -18.36 13.70
C SER A 19 -3.56 -17.64 14.37
N ARG A 20 -4.07 -18.15 15.50
CA ARG A 20 -5.06 -17.42 16.30
C ARG A 20 -4.46 -16.18 16.93
N VAL A 21 -3.22 -16.27 17.48
CA VAL A 21 -2.50 -15.11 18.01
C VAL A 21 -2.24 -14.07 16.92
N ALA A 22 -1.75 -14.51 15.77
CA ALA A 22 -1.49 -13.65 14.62
C ALA A 22 -2.75 -12.90 14.18
N ARG A 23 -3.87 -13.59 14.03
CA ARG A 23 -5.17 -12.97 13.67
C ARG A 23 -5.66 -11.99 14.72
N ALA A 24 -5.58 -12.35 16.00
CA ALA A 24 -5.97 -11.47 17.10
C ALA A 24 -5.10 -10.21 17.16
N LEU A 25 -3.79 -10.35 16.92
CA LEU A 25 -2.85 -9.23 16.84
C LEU A 25 -3.13 -8.33 15.64
N LEU A 26 -3.29 -8.91 14.45
CA LEU A 26 -3.53 -8.17 13.21
C LEU A 26 -4.88 -7.46 13.19
N GLY A 27 -5.90 -8.02 13.83
CA GLY A 27 -7.26 -7.47 13.86
C GLY A 27 -7.36 -6.10 14.52
N GLU A 28 -6.55 -5.83 15.54
CA GLU A 28 -6.52 -4.55 16.25
C GLU A 28 -5.09 -4.02 16.43
N TYR A 29 -4.23 -4.23 15.43
CA TYR A 29 -2.86 -3.71 15.46
C TYR A 29 -2.83 -2.17 15.38
N PRO A 30 -2.01 -1.48 16.15
CA PRO A 30 -1.01 -1.99 17.10
C PRO A 30 -1.55 -2.23 18.53
N MET A 31 -2.81 -1.88 18.80
CA MET A 31 -3.38 -1.85 20.15
C MET A 31 -3.39 -3.23 20.82
N ALA A 32 -3.74 -4.28 20.08
CA ALA A 32 -3.72 -5.65 20.61
C ALA A 32 -2.33 -6.08 21.11
N GLY A 33 -1.26 -5.65 20.44
CA GLY A 33 0.11 -5.92 20.85
C GLY A 33 0.56 -5.13 22.09
N MET A 34 -0.14 -4.04 22.42
CA MET A 34 0.10 -3.25 23.64
C MET A 34 -0.62 -3.79 24.86
N GLU A 35 -1.52 -4.76 24.68
CA GLU A 35 -2.21 -5.41 25.79
C GLU A 35 -1.25 -6.27 26.64
N THR A 36 -1.70 -6.68 27.84
CA THR A 36 -0.96 -7.65 28.63
C THR A 36 -1.01 -9.04 27.97
N VAL A 37 -0.03 -9.91 28.27
CA VAL A 37 0.00 -11.31 27.81
C VAL A 37 -1.34 -12.00 28.09
N ALA A 38 -1.93 -11.78 29.27
CA ALA A 38 -3.20 -12.40 29.67
C ALA A 38 -4.39 -11.89 28.84
N ARG A 39 -4.42 -10.61 28.45
CA ARG A 39 -5.47 -10.06 27.59
C ARG A 39 -5.34 -10.55 26.15
N LEU A 40 -4.13 -10.51 25.59
CA LEU A 40 -3.88 -11.02 24.24
C LEU A 40 -4.17 -12.53 24.16
N ALA A 41 -3.81 -13.31 25.20
CA ALA A 41 -4.13 -14.73 25.27
C ALA A 41 -5.64 -14.99 25.25
N ARG A 42 -6.44 -14.23 26.01
CA ARG A 42 -7.91 -14.32 26.00
C ARG A 42 -8.48 -13.94 24.63
N ARG A 43 -8.00 -12.86 24.02
CA ARG A 43 -8.42 -12.40 22.69
C ARG A 43 -8.15 -13.46 21.61
N ALA A 44 -7.02 -14.15 21.70
CA ALA A 44 -6.56 -15.16 20.76
C ALA A 44 -7.09 -16.56 21.10
N GLU A 45 -7.92 -16.70 22.14
CA GLU A 45 -8.44 -18.00 22.63
C GLU A 45 -7.30 -19.01 22.83
N THR A 46 -6.24 -18.58 23.54
CA THR A 46 -5.04 -19.38 23.77
C THR A 46 -4.45 -19.14 25.16
N SER A 47 -3.29 -19.72 25.45
CA SER A 47 -2.60 -19.60 26.74
C SER A 47 -1.48 -18.55 26.72
N GLY A 48 -1.13 -18.00 27.89
CA GLY A 48 0.01 -17.09 28.02
C GLY A 48 1.32 -17.65 27.49
N PRO A 49 1.68 -18.91 27.81
CA PRO A 49 2.86 -19.57 27.22
C PRO A 49 2.85 -19.60 25.70
N THR A 50 1.68 -19.73 25.05
CA THR A 50 1.56 -19.67 23.57
C THR A 50 1.90 -18.28 23.05
N ILE A 51 1.43 -17.22 23.72
CA ILE A 51 1.79 -15.84 23.37
C ILE A 51 3.31 -15.64 23.47
N LEU A 52 3.94 -16.12 24.54
CA LEU A 52 5.39 -15.95 24.71
C LEU A 52 6.19 -16.70 23.64
N ARG A 53 5.76 -17.92 23.25
CA ARG A 53 6.39 -18.67 22.16
C ARG A 53 6.21 -17.96 20.80
N PHE A 54 5.03 -17.44 20.54
CA PHE A 54 4.76 -16.66 19.33
C PHE A 54 5.67 -15.43 19.24
N VAL A 55 5.84 -14.68 20.31
CA VAL A 55 6.72 -13.51 20.39
C VAL A 55 8.19 -13.90 20.21
N ALA A 56 8.63 -15.02 20.83
CA ALA A 56 9.98 -15.54 20.63
C ALA A 56 10.22 -15.99 19.18
N ARG A 57 9.23 -16.59 18.52
CA ARG A 57 9.30 -16.96 17.09
C ARG A 57 9.47 -15.73 16.19
N LEU A 58 8.86 -14.61 16.53
CA LEU A 58 9.06 -13.33 15.84
C LEU A 58 10.45 -12.71 16.10
N GLY A 59 11.30 -13.34 16.89
CA GLY A 59 12.67 -12.91 17.16
C GLY A 59 12.83 -11.96 18.34
N PHE A 60 11.84 -11.86 19.25
CA PHE A 60 11.93 -11.03 20.44
C PHE A 60 12.30 -11.88 21.67
N ASP A 61 13.26 -11.40 22.46
CA ASP A 61 13.73 -12.09 23.67
C ASP A 61 12.66 -12.26 24.75
N ASN A 62 11.71 -11.32 24.80
CA ASN A 62 10.59 -11.34 25.75
C ASN A 62 9.44 -10.43 25.29
N TYR A 63 8.32 -10.51 26.01
CA TYR A 63 7.12 -9.73 25.69
C TYR A 63 7.31 -8.22 25.84
N ALA A 64 8.16 -7.78 26.77
CA ALA A 64 8.47 -6.35 26.93
C ALA A 64 9.23 -5.81 25.71
N ALA A 65 10.24 -6.54 25.21
CA ALA A 65 10.97 -6.17 23.99
C ALA A 65 10.04 -6.09 22.76
N PHE A 66 9.09 -7.02 22.64
CA PHE A 66 8.05 -6.98 21.63
C PHE A 66 7.16 -5.72 21.75
N GLN A 67 6.73 -5.37 22.97
CA GLN A 67 5.95 -4.15 23.20
C GLN A 67 6.75 -2.88 22.93
N ASP A 68 8.03 -2.84 23.27
CA ASP A 68 8.90 -1.70 23.00
C ASP A 68 9.12 -1.51 21.49
N ALA A 69 9.24 -2.59 20.74
CA ALA A 69 9.27 -2.52 19.28
C ALA A 69 7.97 -1.96 18.71
N ILE A 70 6.79 -2.39 19.20
CA ILE A 70 5.50 -1.83 18.79
C ILE A 70 5.39 -0.34 19.16
N ARG A 71 5.83 0.07 20.37
CA ARG A 71 5.87 1.50 20.75
C ARG A 71 6.73 2.31 19.79
N SER A 72 7.88 1.77 19.42
CA SER A 72 8.80 2.41 18.46
C SER A 72 8.14 2.54 17.08
N GLU A 73 7.38 1.53 16.63
CA GLU A 73 6.61 1.61 15.39
C GLU A 73 5.50 2.68 15.46
N ILE A 74 4.76 2.75 16.57
CA ILE A 74 3.74 3.77 16.79
C ILE A 74 4.37 5.16 16.72
N GLN A 75 5.50 5.36 17.41
CA GLN A 75 6.24 6.62 17.38
C GLN A 75 6.71 6.96 15.97
N ALA A 76 7.30 6.01 15.25
CA ALA A 76 7.75 6.21 13.87
C ALA A 76 6.57 6.55 12.93
N ARG A 77 5.41 5.90 13.12
CA ARG A 77 4.18 6.18 12.36
C ARG A 77 3.63 7.58 12.64
N LEU A 78 3.72 8.06 13.87
CA LEU A 78 3.21 9.36 14.30
C LEU A 78 4.21 10.51 14.09
N GLN A 79 5.46 10.23 13.76
CA GLN A 79 6.47 11.27 13.54
C GLN A 79 6.02 12.28 12.47
N SER A 80 5.92 13.54 12.87
CA SER A 80 5.70 14.63 11.94
C SER A 80 6.97 14.93 11.13
N PRO A 81 6.89 15.60 9.96
CA PRO A 81 8.07 16.06 9.25
C PRO A 81 8.98 16.93 10.12
N LEU A 82 8.43 17.71 11.05
CA LEU A 82 9.19 18.54 11.96
C LEU A 82 10.06 17.68 12.90
N VAL A 83 9.47 16.67 13.55
CA VAL A 83 10.21 15.74 14.43
C VAL A 83 11.32 14.99 13.67
N ARG A 84 11.04 14.60 12.43
CA ARG A 84 12.05 13.95 11.56
C ARG A 84 13.14 14.92 11.14
N TYR A 85 12.79 16.16 10.86
CA TYR A 85 13.76 17.22 10.54
C TYR A 85 14.78 17.38 11.64
N ASP A 86 14.34 17.49 12.88
CA ASP A 86 15.22 17.63 14.06
C ASP A 86 16.15 16.40 14.21
N SER A 87 15.62 15.21 13.97
CA SER A 87 16.41 13.96 14.06
C SER A 87 17.46 13.81 12.95
N ILE A 88 17.27 14.46 11.81
CA ILE A 88 18.23 14.47 10.70
C ILE A 88 19.33 15.51 10.95
N ALA A 89 18.95 16.68 11.44
CA ALA A 89 19.87 17.77 11.73
C ALA A 89 20.93 17.38 12.78
N THR A 90 20.59 16.46 13.71
CA THR A 90 21.52 15.98 14.76
C THR A 90 22.49 14.89 14.29
N LYS A 91 22.27 14.27 13.11
CA LYS A 91 23.15 13.25 12.54
C LYS A 91 24.12 13.91 11.59
N SER A 92 25.31 14.31 12.09
CA SER A 92 26.42 14.74 11.21
C SER A 92 26.75 13.59 10.26
N ALA A 93 26.69 13.85 8.97
CA ALA A 93 26.84 12.82 7.96
C ALA A 93 28.26 12.84 7.40
N GLU A 94 28.99 11.77 7.58
CA GLU A 94 30.24 11.50 6.86
C GLU A 94 30.01 11.20 5.37
N ALA A 95 28.81 10.75 4.99
CA ALA A 95 28.45 10.42 3.60
C ALA A 95 27.56 11.49 2.98
N ASP A 96 27.72 11.70 1.66
CA ASP A 96 26.90 12.62 0.89
C ASP A 96 25.40 12.30 1.01
N THR A 97 24.59 13.33 1.17
CA THR A 97 23.13 13.22 1.26
C THR A 97 22.54 12.54 0.03
N THR A 98 23.06 12.83 -1.17
CA THR A 98 22.62 12.24 -2.42
C THR A 98 22.80 10.73 -2.41
N ASP A 99 23.96 10.24 -2.01
CA ASP A 99 24.26 8.80 -1.95
C ASP A 99 23.37 8.07 -0.94
N ARG A 100 23.18 8.64 0.24
CA ARG A 100 22.31 8.07 1.27
C ARG A 100 20.85 7.97 0.82
N VAL A 101 20.34 9.01 0.17
CA VAL A 101 18.97 9.02 -0.35
C VAL A 101 18.83 8.04 -1.51
N ALA A 102 19.77 8.04 -2.47
CA ALA A 102 19.76 7.12 -3.60
C ALA A 102 19.82 5.66 -3.17
N GLN A 103 20.65 5.34 -2.17
CA GLN A 103 20.73 3.98 -1.59
C GLN A 103 19.41 3.56 -0.93
N ALA A 104 18.78 4.46 -0.16
CA ALA A 104 17.50 4.19 0.47
C ALA A 104 16.39 3.97 -0.56
N LEU A 105 16.31 4.80 -1.61
CA LEU A 105 15.34 4.65 -2.69
C LEU A 105 15.50 3.31 -3.41
N ARG A 106 16.73 2.94 -3.79
CA ARG A 106 17.01 1.64 -4.43
C ARG A 106 16.53 0.49 -3.57
N ARG A 107 16.91 0.47 -2.29
CA ARG A 107 16.47 -0.57 -1.35
C ARG A 107 14.95 -0.64 -1.20
N ASN A 108 14.28 0.51 -1.10
CA ASN A 108 12.84 0.58 -0.98
C ASN A 108 12.13 -0.02 -2.21
N ILE A 109 12.61 0.29 -3.42
CA ILE A 109 12.08 -0.25 -4.66
C ILE A 109 12.28 -1.77 -4.72
N GLU A 110 13.45 -2.28 -4.37
CA GLU A 110 13.75 -3.71 -4.35
C GLU A 110 12.80 -4.49 -3.42
N ILE A 111 12.57 -3.96 -2.20
CA ILE A 111 11.67 -4.57 -1.22
C ILE A 111 10.22 -4.57 -1.74
N ALA A 112 9.74 -3.44 -2.26
CA ALA A 112 8.37 -3.33 -2.76
C ALA A 112 8.14 -4.18 -4.02
N ALA A 113 9.12 -4.28 -4.91
CA ALA A 113 9.04 -5.14 -6.09
C ALA A 113 8.99 -6.63 -5.72
N GLN A 114 9.70 -7.05 -4.65
CA GLN A 114 9.59 -8.42 -4.13
C GLN A 114 8.20 -8.70 -3.55
N ASP A 115 7.60 -7.72 -2.88
CA ASP A 115 6.25 -7.86 -2.33
C ASP A 115 5.20 -7.92 -3.45
N LEU A 116 5.27 -6.99 -4.40
CA LEU A 116 4.39 -6.96 -5.57
C LEU A 116 4.43 -8.26 -6.39
N ARG A 117 5.59 -8.93 -6.48
CA ARG A 117 5.77 -10.15 -7.27
C ARG A 117 4.80 -11.27 -6.91
N LYS A 118 4.29 -11.29 -5.68
CA LYS A 118 3.34 -12.28 -5.21
C LYS A 118 1.96 -12.11 -5.86
N ASP A 119 1.58 -10.87 -6.12
CA ASP A 119 0.24 -10.49 -6.55
C ASP A 119 0.19 -9.86 -7.94
N ILE A 120 1.35 -9.65 -8.61
CA ILE A 120 1.40 -8.95 -9.90
C ILE A 120 0.53 -9.60 -10.97
N GLY A 121 0.49 -10.93 -11.02
CA GLY A 121 -0.37 -11.66 -11.97
C GLY A 121 -1.85 -11.37 -11.73
N ARG A 122 -2.29 -11.38 -10.46
CA ARG A 122 -3.67 -11.04 -10.08
C ARG A 122 -4.00 -9.58 -10.38
N ILE A 123 -3.10 -8.66 -10.03
CA ILE A 123 -3.27 -7.23 -10.30
C ILE A 123 -3.35 -6.98 -11.81
N THR A 124 -2.45 -7.59 -12.58
CA THR A 124 -2.45 -7.48 -14.04
C THR A 124 -3.77 -7.98 -14.63
N ALA A 125 -4.27 -9.13 -14.20
CA ALA A 125 -5.56 -9.66 -14.66
C ALA A 125 -6.72 -8.69 -14.37
N LEU A 126 -6.76 -8.10 -13.16
CA LEU A 126 -7.74 -7.09 -12.79
C LEU A 126 -7.63 -5.84 -13.67
N LEU A 127 -6.43 -5.29 -13.83
CA LEU A 127 -6.21 -4.06 -14.60
C LEU A 127 -6.47 -4.22 -16.09
N THR A 128 -6.44 -5.43 -16.63
CA THR A 128 -6.62 -5.73 -18.06
C THR A 128 -7.98 -6.33 -18.40
N ASP A 129 -8.84 -6.55 -17.43
CA ASP A 129 -10.24 -6.93 -17.63
C ASP A 129 -11.03 -5.73 -18.20
N LEU A 130 -11.33 -5.76 -19.51
CA LEU A 130 -11.95 -4.64 -20.21
C LEU A 130 -13.44 -4.46 -19.90
N ASP A 131 -14.07 -5.44 -19.28
CA ASP A 131 -15.48 -5.37 -18.87
C ASP A 131 -15.68 -4.63 -17.54
N ARG A 132 -14.59 -4.30 -16.85
CA ARG A 132 -14.55 -3.62 -15.56
C ARG A 132 -14.05 -2.20 -15.67
N THR A 133 -14.62 -1.30 -14.89
CA THR A 133 -14.09 0.04 -14.69
C THR A 133 -12.93 0.00 -13.68
N VAL A 134 -11.86 0.74 -13.95
CA VAL A 134 -10.77 0.95 -13.00
C VAL A 134 -10.83 2.38 -12.47
N LEU A 135 -11.06 2.53 -11.17
CA LEU A 135 -10.97 3.81 -10.49
C LEU A 135 -9.59 3.92 -9.83
N CYS A 136 -8.93 5.05 -10.01
CA CYS A 136 -7.66 5.36 -9.37
C CYS A 136 -7.89 6.45 -8.31
N LEU A 137 -7.51 6.18 -7.06
CA LEU A 137 -7.72 7.08 -5.94
C LEU A 137 -6.44 7.23 -5.12
N GLY A 138 -6.19 8.40 -4.62
CA GLY A 138 -5.17 8.68 -3.63
C GLY A 138 -5.48 9.92 -2.82
N GLY A 139 -4.81 10.05 -1.69
CA GLY A 139 -4.91 11.23 -0.85
C GLY A 139 -4.13 12.43 -1.40
N ARG A 140 -3.88 13.42 -0.54
CA ARG A 140 -3.26 14.71 -0.90
C ARG A 140 -1.97 14.58 -1.72
N PHE A 141 -1.04 13.71 -1.32
CA PHE A 141 0.22 13.47 -2.04
C PHE A 141 0.13 12.23 -2.94
N SER A 142 -0.46 11.17 -2.45
CA SER A 142 -0.59 9.91 -3.20
C SER A 142 -1.57 10.01 -4.37
N GLY A 143 -2.41 11.03 -4.41
CA GLY A 143 -3.23 11.37 -5.58
C GLY A 143 -2.41 11.61 -6.85
N MET A 144 -1.14 12.08 -6.72
CA MET A 144 -0.22 12.18 -7.86
C MET A 144 0.18 10.82 -8.41
N ILE A 145 0.36 9.83 -7.53
CA ILE A 145 0.69 8.44 -7.92
C ILE A 145 -0.53 7.80 -8.60
N ALA A 146 -1.72 8.01 -8.04
CA ALA A 146 -2.98 7.56 -8.65
C ALA A 146 -3.19 8.17 -10.04
N ALA A 147 -2.90 9.47 -10.19
CA ALA A 147 -2.97 10.16 -11.47
C ALA A 147 -1.95 9.61 -12.48
N TYR A 148 -0.76 9.21 -12.03
CA TYR A 148 0.26 8.61 -12.88
C TYR A 148 -0.19 7.25 -13.43
N LEU A 149 -0.74 6.38 -12.59
CA LEU A 149 -1.35 5.12 -13.03
C LEU A 149 -2.51 5.36 -14.00
N TYR A 150 -3.39 6.30 -13.68
CA TYR A 150 -4.51 6.68 -14.54
C TYR A 150 -4.04 7.09 -15.94
N GLN A 151 -2.98 7.92 -16.03
CA GLN A 151 -2.47 8.39 -17.32
C GLN A 151 -2.00 7.23 -18.20
N TYR A 152 -1.27 6.27 -17.65
CA TYR A 152 -0.86 5.10 -18.42
C TYR A 152 -2.03 4.20 -18.81
N LEU A 153 -2.87 3.83 -17.83
CA LEU A 153 -3.95 2.89 -18.09
C LEU A 153 -4.95 3.41 -19.12
N ARG A 154 -5.27 4.73 -19.13
CA ARG A 154 -6.17 5.29 -20.14
C ARG A 154 -5.63 5.22 -21.56
N GLU A 155 -4.31 5.18 -21.73
CA GLU A 155 -3.68 4.96 -23.04
C GLU A 155 -3.72 3.50 -23.47
N LEU A 156 -3.79 2.57 -22.53
CA LEU A 156 -3.78 1.13 -22.76
C LEU A 156 -5.21 0.54 -22.92
N ARG A 157 -6.19 1.07 -22.19
CA ARG A 157 -7.56 0.53 -22.13
C ARG A 157 -8.63 1.62 -21.95
N PRO A 158 -9.91 1.37 -22.35
CA PRO A 158 -11.04 2.19 -21.93
C PRO A 158 -11.44 1.92 -20.48
N GLY A 159 -12.43 2.67 -19.97
CA GLY A 159 -13.03 2.42 -18.65
C GLY A 159 -12.09 2.71 -17.48
N VAL A 160 -11.24 3.75 -17.58
CA VAL A 160 -10.38 4.18 -16.48
C VAL A 160 -10.82 5.55 -16.02
N ARG A 161 -10.99 5.71 -14.71
CA ARG A 161 -11.42 6.98 -14.08
C ARG A 161 -10.42 7.36 -12.99
N LEU A 162 -10.12 8.63 -12.88
CA LEU A 162 -9.35 9.19 -11.77
C LEU A 162 -10.30 9.94 -10.86
N VAL A 163 -10.39 9.52 -9.61
CA VAL A 163 -11.14 10.22 -8.57
C VAL A 163 -10.34 11.47 -8.20
N ARG A 164 -10.79 12.61 -8.71
CA ARG A 164 -10.25 13.95 -8.43
C ARG A 164 -11.29 14.74 -7.68
N ASP A 165 -11.15 16.03 -7.72
CA ASP A 165 -12.06 17.03 -7.17
C ASP A 165 -12.08 17.05 -5.63
N GLY A 166 -12.86 17.95 -5.07
CA GLY A 166 -13.08 17.98 -3.62
C GLY A 166 -13.93 16.79 -3.17
N THR A 167 -13.77 16.40 -1.92
CA THR A 167 -14.46 15.22 -1.32
C THR A 167 -15.99 15.26 -1.45
N ALA A 168 -16.58 16.45 -1.62
CA ALA A 168 -18.01 16.60 -1.86
C ALA A 168 -18.50 15.96 -3.17
N ALA A 169 -17.65 15.94 -4.22
CA ALA A 169 -17.97 15.33 -5.51
C ALA A 169 -17.62 13.82 -5.57
N TRP A 170 -17.02 13.27 -4.53
CA TRP A 170 -16.60 11.86 -4.53
C TRP A 170 -17.78 10.88 -4.54
N ALA A 171 -18.91 11.28 -3.98
CA ALA A 171 -20.12 10.48 -4.02
C ALA A 171 -20.61 10.22 -5.46
N ASP A 172 -20.40 11.16 -6.38
CA ASP A 172 -20.82 11.04 -7.78
C ASP A 172 -20.07 9.90 -8.50
N TYR A 173 -18.79 9.68 -8.15
CA TYR A 173 -18.04 8.55 -8.69
C TYR A 173 -18.59 7.21 -8.23
N LEU A 174 -19.14 7.15 -7.00
CA LEU A 174 -19.70 5.94 -6.42
C LEU A 174 -21.04 5.52 -7.04
N LEU A 175 -21.79 6.44 -7.62
CA LEU A 175 -23.07 6.13 -8.28
C LEU A 175 -22.93 5.11 -9.42
N ASP A 176 -21.80 5.13 -10.11
CA ASP A 176 -21.53 4.29 -11.28
C ASP A 176 -20.73 3.03 -10.96
N VAL A 177 -20.29 2.85 -9.71
CA VAL A 177 -19.53 1.66 -9.30
C VAL A 177 -20.40 0.42 -9.36
N ARG A 178 -19.91 -0.63 -9.99
CA ARG A 178 -20.59 -1.91 -10.15
C ARG A 178 -19.82 -3.01 -9.43
N GLU A 179 -20.51 -4.09 -9.12
CA GLU A 179 -19.90 -5.30 -8.57
C GLU A 179 -18.76 -5.77 -9.48
N GLY A 180 -17.57 -5.90 -8.90
CA GLY A 180 -16.35 -6.32 -9.57
C GLY A 180 -15.58 -5.21 -10.27
N ASP A 181 -16.04 -3.95 -10.30
CA ASP A 181 -15.19 -2.83 -10.70
C ASP A 181 -13.97 -2.75 -9.79
N ILE A 182 -12.88 -2.17 -10.26
CA ILE A 182 -11.61 -2.17 -9.56
C ILE A 182 -11.33 -0.78 -9.00
N LEU A 183 -11.04 -0.68 -7.71
CA LEU A 183 -10.54 0.53 -7.09
C LEU A 183 -9.06 0.34 -6.71
N VAL A 184 -8.17 1.02 -7.41
CA VAL A 184 -6.75 1.09 -7.04
C VAL A 184 -6.54 2.30 -6.16
N VAL A 185 -6.19 2.05 -4.89
CA VAL A 185 -6.00 3.08 -3.86
C VAL A 185 -4.54 3.20 -3.50
N PHE A 186 -4.04 4.43 -3.51
CA PHE A 186 -2.72 4.79 -2.99
C PHE A 186 -2.90 5.55 -1.68
N ASP A 187 -2.68 4.88 -0.55
CA ASP A 187 -2.87 5.50 0.77
C ASP A 187 -1.67 5.19 1.68
N PHE A 188 -0.88 6.22 1.94
CA PHE A 188 0.33 6.15 2.74
C PHE A 188 0.15 6.90 4.05
N ARG A 189 1.01 6.68 5.02
CA ARG A 189 0.89 7.21 6.39
C ARG A 189 0.50 8.68 6.42
N ARG A 190 -0.23 9.03 7.47
CA ARG A 190 -1.22 10.05 7.66
C ARG A 190 -2.45 9.80 6.80
N TYR A 191 -2.85 8.51 6.79
CA TYR A 191 -4.02 8.02 6.11
C TYR A 191 -5.19 8.97 6.23
N GLN A 192 -5.79 9.30 5.11
CA GLN A 192 -6.88 10.26 5.07
C GLN A 192 -8.23 9.57 5.29
N ARG A 193 -9.05 10.14 6.16
CA ARG A 193 -10.35 9.58 6.50
C ARG A 193 -11.29 9.51 5.29
N ASP A 194 -11.26 10.53 4.45
CA ASP A 194 -12.07 10.61 3.23
C ASP A 194 -11.71 9.50 2.22
N VAL A 195 -10.41 9.21 2.05
CA VAL A 195 -9.93 8.09 1.21
C VAL A 195 -10.42 6.76 1.75
N LEU A 196 -10.38 6.56 3.08
CA LEU A 196 -10.89 5.35 3.73
C LEU A 196 -12.40 5.21 3.54
N GLU A 197 -13.18 6.27 3.72
CA GLU A 197 -14.64 6.21 3.57
C GLU A 197 -15.05 5.96 2.11
N PHE A 198 -14.34 6.52 1.14
CA PHE A 198 -14.55 6.19 -0.26
C PHE A 198 -14.29 4.70 -0.54
N ALA A 199 -13.15 4.18 -0.08
CA ALA A 199 -12.80 2.77 -0.26
C ALA A 199 -13.83 1.84 0.39
N ARG A 200 -14.34 2.18 1.59
CA ARG A 200 -15.42 1.45 2.25
C ARG A 200 -16.71 1.44 1.44
N SER A 201 -17.07 2.60 0.90
CA SER A 201 -18.28 2.72 0.08
C SER A 201 -18.19 1.91 -1.21
N ALA A 202 -17.03 1.93 -1.88
CA ALA A 202 -16.77 1.10 -3.06
C ALA A 202 -16.79 -0.40 -2.71
N ALA A 203 -16.17 -0.80 -1.59
CA ALA A 203 -16.19 -2.19 -1.13
C ALA A 203 -17.60 -2.67 -0.77
N ALA A 204 -18.44 -1.80 -0.18
CA ALA A 204 -19.85 -2.11 0.09
C ALA A 204 -20.66 -2.37 -1.20
N GLN A 205 -20.24 -1.79 -2.32
CA GLN A 205 -20.78 -2.06 -3.66
C GLN A 205 -20.08 -3.22 -4.36
N LYS A 206 -19.25 -3.97 -3.63
CA LYS A 206 -18.50 -5.15 -4.10
C LYS A 206 -17.46 -4.83 -5.18
N ALA A 207 -16.91 -3.63 -5.19
CA ALA A 207 -15.71 -3.34 -5.96
C ALA A 207 -14.51 -4.12 -5.39
N VAL A 208 -13.61 -4.54 -6.27
CA VAL A 208 -12.34 -5.18 -5.89
C VAL A 208 -11.34 -4.08 -5.50
N ILE A 209 -10.83 -4.15 -4.28
CA ILE A 209 -9.93 -3.13 -3.73
C ILE A 209 -8.48 -3.59 -3.86
N VAL A 210 -7.68 -2.86 -4.63
CA VAL A 210 -6.22 -3.00 -4.73
C VAL A 210 -5.58 -1.83 -4.00
N LEU A 211 -4.95 -2.09 -2.87
CA LEU A 211 -4.31 -1.08 -2.04
C LEU A 211 -2.78 -1.10 -2.23
N VAL A 212 -2.22 0.05 -2.55
CA VAL A 212 -0.78 0.30 -2.45
C VAL A 212 -0.55 1.22 -1.26
N THR A 213 0.19 0.76 -0.26
CA THR A 213 0.33 1.46 1.02
C THR A 213 1.75 1.33 1.58
N ASP A 214 2.04 1.96 2.71
CA ASP A 214 3.32 1.77 3.39
C ASP A 214 3.34 0.52 4.29
N ILE A 215 4.50 0.28 4.90
CA ILE A 215 4.76 -0.89 5.75
C ILE A 215 3.96 -0.92 7.06
N TRP A 216 3.28 0.15 7.43
CA TRP A 216 2.41 0.19 8.62
C TRP A 216 0.94 -0.04 8.27
N TYR A 217 0.64 -0.27 7.02
CA TYR A 217 -0.67 -0.58 6.44
C TYR A 217 -1.76 0.45 6.79
N SER A 218 -2.31 1.06 5.75
CA SER A 218 -3.53 1.86 5.86
C SER A 218 -4.68 1.02 6.45
N PRO A 219 -5.61 1.63 7.20
CA PRO A 219 -6.85 0.97 7.61
C PRO A 219 -7.65 0.36 6.46
N ILE A 220 -7.44 0.80 5.21
CA ILE A 220 -8.04 0.23 4.01
C ILE A 220 -7.60 -1.23 3.80
N ALA A 221 -6.44 -1.63 4.30
CA ALA A 221 -5.96 -3.01 4.19
C ALA A 221 -6.92 -4.07 4.77
N ALA A 222 -7.76 -3.68 5.73
CA ALA A 222 -8.76 -4.59 6.33
C ALA A 222 -9.91 -4.94 5.38
N ILE A 223 -10.12 -4.16 4.33
CA ILE A 223 -11.19 -4.33 3.34
C ILE A 223 -10.65 -4.52 1.92
N SER A 224 -9.33 -4.70 1.78
CA SER A 224 -8.67 -4.85 0.48
C SER A 224 -8.55 -6.31 0.06
N ASP A 225 -8.75 -6.57 -1.23
CA ASP A 225 -8.56 -7.88 -1.85
C ASP A 225 -7.10 -8.17 -2.17
N VAL A 226 -6.33 -7.10 -2.44
CA VAL A 226 -4.89 -7.15 -2.70
C VAL A 226 -4.22 -5.97 -1.98
N VAL A 227 -3.11 -6.22 -1.30
CA VAL A 227 -2.33 -5.20 -0.60
C VAL A 227 -0.87 -5.28 -1.00
N VAL A 228 -0.33 -4.19 -1.54
CA VAL A 228 1.08 -4.02 -1.88
C VAL A 228 1.74 -3.08 -0.88
N ALA A 229 2.71 -3.58 -0.12
CA ALA A 229 3.42 -2.80 0.89
C ALA A 229 4.69 -2.15 0.30
N CYS A 230 4.77 -0.83 0.41
CA CYS A 230 5.87 -0.01 -0.11
C CYS A 230 6.62 0.68 1.03
N PRO A 231 7.90 0.40 1.29
CA PRO A 231 8.70 1.24 2.17
C PRO A 231 8.80 2.66 1.60
N VAL A 232 8.54 3.66 2.45
CA VAL A 232 8.54 5.09 2.05
C VAL A 232 9.61 5.91 2.77
N SER A 233 10.27 5.32 3.77
CA SER A 233 11.24 6.04 4.60
C SER A 233 12.57 6.21 3.85
N ILE A 234 13.05 7.46 3.83
CA ILE A 234 14.36 7.85 3.31
C ILE A 234 15.02 8.81 4.31
N PRO A 235 16.33 9.11 4.21
CA PRO A 235 17.02 10.14 5.00
C PRO A 235 16.53 11.56 4.65
N SER A 236 15.26 11.85 4.89
CA SER A 236 14.58 13.12 4.64
C SER A 236 13.48 13.32 5.69
N ALA A 237 13.12 14.58 5.93
CA ALA A 237 11.95 14.92 6.74
C ALA A 237 10.63 14.40 6.13
N PHE A 238 10.61 14.17 4.83
CA PHE A 238 9.46 13.70 4.09
C PHE A 238 9.59 12.24 3.69
N ASP A 239 8.46 11.56 3.55
CA ASP A 239 8.40 10.25 2.94
C ASP A 239 8.54 10.35 1.42
N SER A 240 9.08 9.31 0.82
CA SER A 240 9.25 9.23 -0.62
C SER A 240 8.03 8.61 -1.30
N GLY A 241 7.53 9.24 -2.35
CA GLY A 241 6.55 8.67 -3.28
C GLY A 241 7.16 7.79 -4.38
N VAL A 242 8.50 7.76 -4.49
CA VAL A 242 9.20 7.05 -5.60
C VAL A 242 8.89 5.57 -5.62
N THR A 243 8.80 4.93 -4.45
CA THR A 243 8.45 3.50 -4.38
C THR A 243 7.05 3.24 -4.94
N GLY A 244 6.07 4.07 -4.61
CA GLY A 244 4.72 3.97 -5.17
C GLY A 244 4.70 4.18 -6.68
N LEU A 245 5.48 5.15 -7.19
CA LEU A 245 5.64 5.36 -8.65
C LEU A 245 6.29 4.15 -9.33
N ALA A 246 7.31 3.56 -8.72
CA ALA A 246 7.93 2.34 -9.25
C ALA A 246 6.93 1.16 -9.32
N MET A 247 5.99 1.05 -8.37
CA MET A 247 4.93 0.05 -8.45
C MET A 247 3.98 0.31 -9.63
N VAL A 248 3.66 1.57 -9.90
CA VAL A 248 2.87 1.94 -11.10
C VAL A 248 3.57 1.51 -12.38
N GLU A 249 4.88 1.73 -12.49
CA GLU A 249 5.67 1.28 -13.67
C GLU A 249 5.59 -0.25 -13.85
N LEU A 250 5.76 -1.01 -12.78
CA LEU A 250 5.68 -2.48 -12.83
C LEU A 250 4.27 -2.98 -13.19
N MET A 251 3.23 -2.39 -12.60
CA MET A 251 1.83 -2.71 -12.94
C MET A 251 1.52 -2.37 -14.39
N THR A 252 2.00 -1.23 -14.86
CA THR A 252 1.81 -0.77 -16.25
C THR A 252 2.52 -1.69 -17.24
N ALA A 253 3.76 -2.09 -16.96
CA ALA A 253 4.50 -3.03 -17.80
C ALA A 253 3.75 -4.37 -17.91
N GLY A 254 3.25 -4.91 -16.79
CA GLY A 254 2.43 -6.11 -16.81
C GLY A 254 1.13 -5.95 -17.62
N ALA A 255 0.48 -4.79 -17.52
CA ALA A 255 -0.73 -4.51 -18.29
C ALA A 255 -0.44 -4.39 -19.81
N VAL A 256 0.67 -3.77 -20.21
CA VAL A 256 1.10 -3.70 -21.61
C VAL A 256 1.32 -5.09 -22.19
N GLU A 257 2.03 -5.95 -21.46
CA GLU A 257 2.30 -7.33 -21.87
C GLU A 257 1.01 -8.15 -22.02
N ALA A 258 0.13 -8.08 -21.03
CA ALA A 258 -1.12 -8.85 -21.02
C ALA A 258 -2.14 -8.37 -22.07
N LEU A 259 -2.24 -7.07 -22.32
CA LEU A 259 -3.14 -6.53 -23.38
C LEU A 259 -2.57 -6.73 -24.79
N GLY A 260 -1.26 -6.81 -24.94
CA GLY A 260 -0.54 -7.12 -26.19
C GLY A 260 -1.03 -6.29 -27.39
N PRO A 261 -1.52 -6.93 -28.49
CA PRO A 261 -1.95 -6.23 -29.69
C PRO A 261 -3.08 -5.20 -29.44
N ARG A 262 -3.94 -5.40 -28.43
CA ARG A 262 -5.05 -4.48 -28.12
C ARG A 262 -4.53 -3.12 -27.62
N SER A 263 -3.55 -3.12 -26.73
CA SER A 263 -2.92 -1.87 -26.27
C SER A 263 -2.16 -1.19 -27.40
N LYS A 264 -1.44 -1.94 -28.23
CA LYS A 264 -0.74 -1.39 -29.40
C LYS A 264 -1.70 -0.66 -30.36
N ALA A 265 -2.82 -1.28 -30.71
CA ALA A 265 -3.83 -0.66 -31.58
C ALA A 265 -4.41 0.64 -30.97
N ARG A 266 -4.66 0.64 -29.67
CA ARG A 266 -5.16 1.81 -28.96
C ARG A 266 -4.14 2.94 -28.91
N ILE A 267 -2.87 2.66 -28.63
CA ILE A 267 -1.77 3.63 -28.65
C ILE A 267 -1.65 4.24 -30.06
N ALA A 268 -1.64 3.43 -31.11
CA ALA A 268 -1.59 3.91 -32.50
C ALA A 268 -2.75 4.86 -32.85
N THR A 269 -3.98 4.54 -32.37
CA THR A 269 -5.13 5.43 -32.52
C THR A 269 -4.93 6.74 -31.79
N LEU A 270 -4.38 6.72 -30.56
CA LEU A 270 -4.10 7.92 -29.78
C LEU A 270 -3.04 8.79 -30.44
N GLU A 271 -1.98 8.22 -30.98
CA GLU A 271 -0.95 8.94 -31.74
C GLU A 271 -1.53 9.63 -32.97
N ALA A 272 -2.41 8.93 -33.69
CA ALA A 272 -3.09 9.51 -34.85
C ALA A 272 -3.98 10.72 -34.44
N LEU A 273 -4.69 10.61 -33.30
CA LEU A 273 -5.51 11.69 -32.75
C LEU A 273 -4.69 12.88 -32.24
N ARG A 274 -3.45 12.68 -31.82
CA ARG A 274 -2.53 13.74 -31.36
C ARG A 274 -1.95 14.57 -32.50
N LYS A 275 -1.81 14.02 -33.72
CA LYS A 275 -1.21 14.71 -34.88
C LYS A 275 -1.80 16.09 -35.17
N PRO A 276 -3.14 16.32 -35.19
CA PRO A 276 -3.70 17.64 -35.48
C PRO A 276 -3.35 18.71 -34.44
N PHE A 277 -2.93 18.30 -33.23
CA PHE A 277 -2.57 19.21 -32.15
C PHE A 277 -1.06 19.51 -32.10
N ASN A 278 -0.29 19.07 -33.10
CA ASN A 278 1.19 19.16 -33.11
C ASN A 278 1.84 18.57 -31.85
N LEU A 279 1.21 17.61 -31.22
CA LEU A 279 1.75 16.85 -30.10
C LEU A 279 2.52 15.67 -30.70
N SER A 280 3.77 15.95 -31.09
CA SER A 280 4.69 14.85 -31.47
C SER A 280 4.96 13.95 -30.27
N PRO A 281 5.16 12.63 -30.50
CA PRO A 281 5.58 11.73 -29.45
C PRO A 281 6.93 12.11 -28.84
#